data_d6f2d267c842e8f31e2dc917e20d854d
#
_entry.id   d6f2d267c842e8f31e2dc917e20d854d
#
_cell.length_a   1.000
_cell.length_b   1.000
_cell.length_c   1.000
_cell.angle_alpha   90.00
_cell.angle_beta   90.00
_cell.angle_gamma   90.00
#
_symmetry.space_group_name_H-M   'P 1'
#
loop_
_entity.id
_entity.type
_entity.pdbx_description
1 polymer ?
#
loop_
_entity_poly.entity_id
_entity_poly.type
_entity_poly.pdbx_seq_one_letter_code
_entity_poly.pdbx_strand_id
1 'polypeptide(L)'
;TWFGSETVLGIPAKFIEGGLGNVVEDPFGAGFCLILVGLFFAGKLYRMTLLTISDYYRERYGRVVEVVCSLIIMLSYLGWVSAQVTALGLVFNLLSGGAISIPIGMTIGVVSILAYTLFGGMWSVAVTDFIQMIILVVGLTLIAVFAGNMAGGADKVIELASSRELFRFLPEPSFHDIAFFIAAAITMMFGSIPQQDVFQRVMSANSIQAATRGPVIGG
;
A
#
# COMPACT_ATOMS: atom_id res chain seq x y z
N THR A 1 -4.88 -0.80 -6.04
CA THR A 1 -4.83 -0.09 -4.73
C THR A 1 -3.58 -0.51 -3.97
N TRP A 2 -3.03 0.39 -3.17
CA TRP A 2 -1.91 0.13 -2.27
C TRP A 2 -2.36 -0.25 -0.86
N PHE A 3 -3.66 -0.26 -0.63
CA PHE A 3 -4.25 -0.64 0.66
C PHE A 3 -4.12 -2.15 0.87
N GLY A 4 -3.13 -2.55 1.65
CA GLY A 4 -2.94 -3.91 2.11
C GLY A 4 -3.49 -4.15 3.51
N SER A 5 -3.28 -5.35 4.05
CA SER A 5 -3.65 -5.69 5.42
C SER A 5 -2.89 -4.86 6.45
N GLU A 6 -1.66 -4.50 6.17
CA GLU A 6 -0.83 -3.63 7.00
C GLU A 6 -1.44 -2.22 7.14
N THR A 7 -1.99 -1.66 6.06
CA THR A 7 -2.63 -0.34 6.11
C THR A 7 -3.94 -0.39 6.87
N VAL A 8 -4.81 -1.37 6.57
CA VAL A 8 -6.16 -1.43 7.17
C VAL A 8 -6.12 -1.82 8.64
N LEU A 9 -5.22 -2.72 9.04
CA LEU A 9 -5.14 -3.25 10.41
C LEU A 9 -4.02 -2.60 11.22
N GLY A 10 -2.88 -2.32 10.59
CA GLY A 10 -1.69 -1.81 11.27
C GLY A 10 -1.73 -0.31 11.56
N ILE A 11 -2.22 0.51 10.62
CA ILE A 11 -2.25 1.97 10.80
C ILE A 11 -3.11 2.40 11.99
N PRO A 12 -4.34 1.87 12.19
CA PRO A 12 -5.12 2.21 13.38
C PRO A 12 -4.40 1.86 14.69
N ALA A 13 -3.71 0.73 14.75
CA ALA A 13 -2.93 0.34 15.93
C ALA A 13 -1.77 1.32 16.18
N LYS A 14 -0.96 1.63 15.17
CA LYS A 14 0.14 2.62 15.26
C LYS A 14 -0.37 4.01 15.65
N PHE A 15 -1.54 4.42 15.15
CA PHE A 15 -2.15 5.69 15.51
C PHE A 15 -2.56 5.76 16.99
N ILE A 16 -3.13 4.68 17.53
CA ILE A 16 -3.50 4.62 18.96
C ILE A 16 -2.25 4.66 19.86
N GLU A 17 -1.14 4.06 19.42
CA GLU A 17 0.11 4.01 20.18
C GLU A 17 0.88 5.33 20.18
N GLY A 18 0.92 6.06 19.08
CA GLY A 18 1.78 7.23 18.96
C GLY A 18 1.23 8.40 18.12
N GLY A 19 -0.07 8.39 17.80
CA GLY A 19 -0.73 9.47 17.07
C GLY A 19 -0.32 9.59 15.61
N LEU A 20 -0.58 10.78 15.04
CA LEU A 20 -0.29 11.08 13.63
C LEU A 20 1.20 11.01 13.28
N GLY A 21 2.09 11.34 14.20
CA GLY A 21 3.53 11.25 13.98
C GLY A 21 4.01 9.82 13.74
N ASN A 22 3.33 8.83 14.32
CA ASN A 22 3.67 7.41 14.20
C ASN A 22 3.18 6.76 12.88
N VAL A 23 2.32 7.46 12.13
CA VAL A 23 1.78 7.00 10.84
C VAL A 23 2.27 7.84 9.66
N VAL A 24 3.39 8.54 9.82
CA VAL A 24 3.99 9.38 8.76
C VAL A 24 4.39 8.56 7.53
N GLU A 25 4.78 7.32 7.74
CA GLU A 25 5.19 6.40 6.68
C GLU A 25 4.01 6.10 5.74
N ASP A 26 2.88 5.71 6.29
CA ASP A 26 1.65 5.39 5.57
C ASP A 26 0.44 5.95 6.36
N PRO A 27 -0.39 6.83 5.79
CA PRO A 27 -0.55 7.11 4.35
C PRO A 27 0.32 8.25 3.77
N PHE A 28 0.96 9.08 4.59
CA PHE A 28 1.60 10.31 4.09
C PHE A 28 2.81 10.03 3.18
N GLY A 29 3.75 9.18 3.61
CA GLY A 29 4.91 8.79 2.80
C GLY A 29 4.49 8.10 1.51
N ALA A 30 3.51 7.20 1.56
CA ALA A 30 2.96 6.51 0.40
C ALA A 30 2.29 7.47 -0.59
N GLY A 31 1.47 8.42 -0.11
CA GLY A 31 0.85 9.44 -0.94
C GLY A 31 1.89 10.32 -1.63
N PHE A 32 2.87 10.82 -0.89
CA PHE A 32 3.97 11.60 -1.46
C PHE A 32 4.80 10.80 -2.47
N CYS A 33 5.02 9.50 -2.26
CA CYS A 33 5.67 8.63 -3.23
C CYS A 33 4.94 8.66 -4.58
N LEU A 34 3.63 8.46 -4.57
CA LEU A 34 2.82 8.48 -5.79
C LEU A 34 2.87 9.83 -6.50
N ILE A 35 2.80 10.93 -5.76
CA ILE A 35 2.93 12.29 -6.31
C ILE A 35 4.30 12.47 -6.97
N LEU A 36 5.38 12.06 -6.30
CA LEU A 36 6.75 12.14 -6.85
C LEU A 36 6.91 11.27 -8.09
N VAL A 37 6.36 10.06 -8.09
CA VAL A 37 6.35 9.17 -9.26
C VAL A 37 5.66 9.85 -10.43
N GLY A 38 4.46 10.37 -10.24
CA GLY A 38 3.70 11.03 -11.31
C GLY A 38 4.40 12.25 -11.90
N LEU A 39 5.00 13.09 -11.03
CA LEU A 39 5.64 14.34 -11.45
C LEU A 39 7.01 14.13 -12.12
N PHE A 40 7.84 13.24 -11.59
CA PHE A 40 9.26 13.17 -11.99
C PHE A 40 9.65 11.90 -12.73
N PHE A 41 8.98 10.78 -12.49
CA PHE A 41 9.43 9.47 -12.96
C PHE A 41 8.51 8.86 -14.01
N ALA A 42 7.18 8.91 -13.84
CA ALA A 42 6.22 8.19 -14.68
C ALA A 42 6.35 8.53 -16.17
N GLY A 43 6.52 9.80 -16.52
CA GLY A 43 6.67 10.20 -17.92
C GLY A 43 7.94 9.66 -18.59
N LYS A 44 9.02 9.50 -17.83
CA LYS A 44 10.28 8.93 -18.33
C LYS A 44 10.17 7.40 -18.43
N LEU A 45 9.66 6.76 -17.39
CA LEU A 45 9.46 5.32 -17.35
C LEU A 45 8.53 4.87 -18.47
N TYR A 46 7.37 5.50 -18.64
CA TYR A 46 6.39 5.16 -19.66
C TYR A 46 6.98 5.15 -21.09
N ARG A 47 7.90 6.06 -21.40
CA ARG A 47 8.56 6.14 -22.71
C ARG A 47 9.56 5.01 -22.97
N MET A 48 9.99 4.30 -21.92
CA MET A 48 10.98 3.23 -22.06
C MET A 48 10.35 1.93 -22.59
N THR A 49 9.01 1.79 -22.52
CA THR A 49 8.26 0.60 -23.02
C THR A 49 8.75 -0.73 -22.46
N LEU A 50 9.26 -0.75 -21.24
CA LEU A 50 9.78 -1.92 -20.56
C LEU A 50 8.65 -2.68 -19.82
N LEU A 51 8.78 -3.97 -19.61
CA LEU A 51 7.78 -4.77 -18.90
C LEU A 51 8.00 -4.77 -17.40
N THR A 52 9.24 -4.82 -16.98
CA THR A 52 9.61 -4.92 -15.56
C THR A 52 10.69 -3.91 -15.19
N ILE A 53 10.79 -3.58 -13.89
CA ILE A 53 11.90 -2.77 -13.40
C ILE A 53 13.25 -3.47 -13.60
N SER A 54 13.27 -4.80 -13.66
CA SER A 54 14.46 -5.58 -13.94
C SER A 54 15.00 -5.35 -15.35
N ASP A 55 14.12 -5.12 -16.34
CA ASP A 55 14.52 -4.77 -17.70
C ASP A 55 15.27 -3.43 -17.72
N TYR A 56 14.86 -2.47 -16.89
CA TYR A 56 15.59 -1.21 -16.72
C TYR A 56 17.02 -1.43 -16.23
N TYR A 57 17.20 -2.30 -15.24
CA TYR A 57 18.52 -2.65 -14.72
C TYR A 57 19.36 -3.38 -15.78
N ARG A 58 18.75 -4.23 -16.58
CA ARG A 58 19.42 -4.92 -17.68
C ARG A 58 19.97 -3.95 -18.72
N GLU A 59 19.15 -3.01 -19.19
CA GLU A 59 19.56 -2.03 -20.20
C GLU A 59 20.69 -1.12 -19.69
N ARG A 60 20.67 -0.78 -18.41
CA ARG A 60 21.63 0.19 -17.86
C ARG A 60 22.90 -0.46 -17.31
N TYR A 61 22.80 -1.64 -16.74
CA TYR A 61 23.89 -2.27 -15.97
C TYR A 61 24.22 -3.70 -16.44
N GLY A 62 23.46 -4.23 -17.38
CA GLY A 62 23.69 -5.56 -17.95
C GLY A 62 23.00 -6.71 -17.19
N ARG A 63 23.15 -7.92 -17.77
CA ARG A 63 22.39 -9.11 -17.37
C ARG A 63 22.66 -9.59 -15.94
N VAL A 64 23.89 -9.43 -15.45
CA VAL A 64 24.22 -9.87 -14.08
C VAL A 64 23.43 -9.07 -13.06
N VAL A 65 23.37 -7.74 -13.21
CA VAL A 65 22.61 -6.86 -12.34
C VAL A 65 21.10 -7.12 -12.45
N GLU A 66 20.60 -7.37 -13.66
CA GLU A 66 19.20 -7.80 -13.85
C GLU A 66 18.86 -9.02 -13.00
N VAL A 67 19.65 -10.08 -13.07
CA VAL A 67 19.39 -11.33 -12.34
C VAL A 67 19.46 -11.12 -10.82
N VAL A 68 20.47 -10.41 -10.35
CA VAL A 68 20.63 -10.12 -8.91
C VAL A 68 19.44 -9.28 -8.40
N CYS A 69 19.07 -8.21 -9.11
CA CYS A 69 17.94 -7.38 -8.74
C CYS A 69 16.62 -8.17 -8.77
N SER A 70 16.41 -9.00 -9.79
CA SER A 70 15.21 -9.85 -9.90
C SER A 70 15.09 -10.81 -8.72
N LEU A 71 16.19 -11.44 -8.30
CA LEU A 71 16.20 -12.34 -7.13
C LEU A 71 15.89 -11.58 -5.84
N ILE A 72 16.49 -10.40 -5.63
CA ILE A 72 16.25 -9.58 -4.45
C ILE A 72 14.77 -9.13 -4.41
N ILE A 73 14.23 -8.65 -5.53
CA ILE A 73 12.83 -8.26 -5.65
C ILE A 73 11.92 -9.44 -5.35
N MET A 74 12.17 -10.61 -5.93
CA MET A 74 11.38 -11.82 -5.68
C MET A 74 11.37 -12.20 -4.21
N LEU A 75 12.52 -12.21 -3.54
CA LEU A 75 12.62 -12.52 -2.12
C LEU A 75 11.90 -11.50 -1.23
N SER A 76 12.00 -10.22 -1.56
CA SER A 76 11.29 -9.14 -0.87
C SER A 76 9.77 -9.31 -0.97
N TYR A 77 9.27 -9.60 -2.17
CA TYR A 77 7.82 -9.83 -2.38
C TYR A 77 7.29 -11.10 -1.72
N LEU A 78 8.10 -12.14 -1.55
CA LEU A 78 7.67 -13.36 -0.85
C LEU A 78 7.20 -13.07 0.59
N GLY A 79 7.94 -12.24 1.33
CA GLY A 79 7.55 -11.84 2.69
C GLY A 79 6.24 -11.07 2.70
N TRP A 80 6.13 -10.08 1.83
CA TRP A 80 4.91 -9.25 1.74
C TRP A 80 3.68 -10.06 1.30
N VAL A 81 3.79 -10.89 0.25
CA VAL A 81 2.69 -11.76 -0.22
C VAL A 81 2.28 -12.74 0.86
N SER A 82 3.22 -13.32 1.61
CA SER A 82 2.90 -14.24 2.72
C SER A 82 2.05 -13.57 3.79
N ALA A 83 2.33 -12.31 4.14
CA ALA A 83 1.51 -11.55 5.08
C ALA A 83 0.09 -11.31 4.54
N GLN A 84 -0.06 -10.93 3.26
CA GLN A 84 -1.37 -10.71 2.64
C GLN A 84 -2.20 -12.00 2.58
N VAL A 85 -1.57 -13.13 2.20
CA VAL A 85 -2.23 -14.44 2.13
C VAL A 85 -2.68 -14.90 3.53
N THR A 86 -1.86 -14.67 4.56
CA THR A 86 -2.20 -15.00 5.94
C THR A 86 -3.38 -14.15 6.43
N ALA A 87 -3.36 -12.85 6.16
CA ALA A 87 -4.46 -11.95 6.50
C ALA A 87 -5.78 -12.38 5.82
N LEU A 88 -5.71 -12.79 4.55
CA LEU A 88 -6.88 -13.30 3.83
C LEU A 88 -7.42 -14.57 4.46
N GLY A 89 -6.54 -15.51 4.86
CA GLY A 89 -6.92 -16.71 5.61
C GLY A 89 -7.62 -16.39 6.93
N LEU A 90 -7.11 -15.40 7.66
CA LEU A 90 -7.72 -14.92 8.91
C LEU A 90 -9.12 -14.33 8.67
N VAL A 91 -9.29 -13.53 7.61
CA VAL A 91 -10.60 -12.97 7.24
C VAL A 91 -11.62 -14.07 6.96
N PHE A 92 -11.27 -15.10 6.16
CA PHE A 92 -12.15 -16.23 5.89
C PHE A 92 -12.53 -17.00 7.19
N ASN A 93 -11.55 -17.20 8.08
CA ASN A 93 -11.79 -17.85 9.36
C ASN A 93 -12.77 -17.05 10.23
N LEU A 94 -12.55 -15.74 10.37
CA LEU A 94 -13.40 -14.86 11.16
C LEU A 94 -14.82 -14.76 10.60
N LEU A 95 -14.96 -14.55 9.28
CA LEU A 95 -16.27 -14.42 8.63
C LEU A 95 -17.09 -15.70 8.67
N SER A 96 -16.42 -16.87 8.67
CA SER A 96 -17.09 -18.18 8.79
C SER A 96 -17.39 -18.60 10.22
N GLY A 97 -17.08 -17.77 11.23
CA GLY A 97 -17.19 -18.14 12.63
C GLY A 97 -16.28 -19.31 13.04
N GLY A 98 -15.14 -19.47 12.36
CA GLY A 98 -14.20 -20.57 12.59
C GLY A 98 -14.46 -21.84 11.76
N ALA A 99 -15.52 -21.88 10.95
CA ALA A 99 -15.84 -23.05 10.13
C ALA A 99 -14.78 -23.32 9.06
N ILE A 100 -14.15 -22.27 8.51
CA ILE A 100 -13.04 -22.36 7.57
C ILE A 100 -11.75 -22.15 8.33
N SER A 101 -10.87 -23.16 8.36
CA SER A 101 -9.55 -23.00 8.98
C SER A 101 -8.67 -22.01 8.19
N ILE A 102 -7.75 -21.33 8.87
CA ILE A 102 -6.85 -20.34 8.25
C ILE A 102 -6.13 -20.92 7.00
N PRO A 103 -5.53 -22.11 7.02
CA PRO A 103 -4.88 -22.66 5.83
C PRO A 103 -5.83 -22.90 4.65
N ILE A 104 -7.08 -23.31 4.91
CA ILE A 104 -8.09 -23.47 3.87
C ILE A 104 -8.47 -22.11 3.30
N GLY A 105 -8.70 -21.10 4.14
CA GLY A 105 -8.96 -19.72 3.72
C GLY A 105 -7.82 -19.12 2.88
N MET A 106 -6.57 -19.34 3.28
CA MET A 106 -5.39 -18.98 2.50
C MET A 106 -5.41 -19.62 1.10
N THR A 107 -5.69 -20.93 1.04
CA THR A 107 -5.74 -21.66 -0.23
C THR A 107 -6.84 -21.14 -1.14
N ILE A 108 -8.05 -20.92 -0.63
CA ILE A 108 -9.18 -20.36 -1.38
C ILE A 108 -8.78 -18.97 -1.95
N GLY A 109 -8.20 -18.12 -1.12
CA GLY A 109 -7.76 -16.80 -1.54
C GLY A 109 -6.71 -16.84 -2.66
N VAL A 110 -5.65 -17.62 -2.48
CA VAL A 110 -4.58 -17.76 -3.48
C VAL A 110 -5.11 -18.33 -4.79
N VAL A 111 -5.91 -19.40 -4.76
CA VAL A 111 -6.49 -19.99 -5.96
C VAL A 111 -7.38 -18.99 -6.70
N SER A 112 -8.21 -18.23 -5.98
CA SER A 112 -9.07 -17.21 -6.57
C SER A 112 -8.25 -16.11 -7.26
N ILE A 113 -7.21 -15.59 -6.57
CA ILE A 113 -6.32 -14.56 -7.13
C ILE A 113 -5.58 -15.07 -8.35
N LEU A 114 -5.02 -16.27 -8.29
CA LEU A 114 -4.34 -16.88 -9.43
C LEU A 114 -5.27 -17.06 -10.61
N ALA A 115 -6.48 -17.56 -10.39
CA ALA A 115 -7.46 -17.78 -11.46
C ALA A 115 -7.74 -16.48 -12.22
N TYR A 116 -8.19 -15.42 -11.54
CA TYR A 116 -8.54 -14.20 -12.27
C TYR A 116 -7.31 -13.48 -12.85
N THR A 117 -6.14 -13.61 -12.23
CA THR A 117 -4.91 -12.98 -12.74
C THR A 117 -4.39 -13.72 -13.98
N LEU A 118 -4.40 -15.05 -13.99
CA LEU A 118 -3.97 -15.86 -15.14
C LEU A 118 -4.87 -15.66 -16.37
N PHE A 119 -6.19 -15.59 -16.18
CA PHE A 119 -7.13 -15.45 -17.28
C PHE A 119 -7.34 -14.00 -17.73
N GLY A 120 -7.26 -13.04 -16.83
CA GLY A 120 -7.57 -11.64 -17.13
C GLY A 120 -6.38 -10.69 -17.18
N GLY A 121 -5.19 -11.14 -16.73
CA GLY A 121 -3.96 -10.33 -16.73
C GLY A 121 -4.13 -8.98 -16.01
N MET A 122 -3.41 -7.96 -16.48
CA MET A 122 -3.46 -6.60 -15.90
C MET A 122 -4.83 -5.93 -15.99
N TRP A 123 -5.64 -6.29 -16.98
CA TRP A 123 -6.99 -5.74 -17.12
C TRP A 123 -7.89 -6.18 -15.97
N SER A 124 -7.86 -7.47 -15.65
CA SER A 124 -8.63 -8.02 -14.52
C SER A 124 -8.17 -7.42 -13.20
N VAL A 125 -6.87 -7.27 -13.00
CA VAL A 125 -6.31 -6.61 -11.79
C VAL A 125 -6.78 -5.16 -11.69
N ALA A 126 -6.75 -4.38 -12.78
CA ALA A 126 -7.19 -3.00 -12.77
C ALA A 126 -8.69 -2.84 -12.42
N VAL A 127 -9.55 -3.71 -12.98
CA VAL A 127 -10.99 -3.71 -12.68
C VAL A 127 -11.26 -4.09 -11.22
N THR A 128 -10.61 -5.14 -10.73
CA THR A 128 -10.76 -5.55 -9.32
C THR A 128 -10.22 -4.49 -8.37
N ASP A 129 -9.08 -3.86 -8.66
CA ASP A 129 -8.53 -2.75 -7.87
C ASP A 129 -9.52 -1.57 -7.80
N PHE A 130 -10.16 -1.24 -8.91
CA PHE A 130 -11.15 -0.15 -8.94
C PHE A 130 -12.37 -0.45 -8.07
N ILE A 131 -12.93 -1.65 -8.18
CA ILE A 131 -14.07 -2.09 -7.36
C ILE A 131 -13.68 -2.13 -5.88
N GLN A 132 -12.54 -2.70 -5.57
CA GLN A 132 -12.01 -2.77 -4.20
C GLN A 132 -11.79 -1.38 -3.59
N MET A 133 -11.28 -0.43 -4.37
CA MET A 133 -11.13 0.96 -3.90
C MET A 133 -12.47 1.57 -3.47
N ILE A 134 -13.53 1.39 -4.27
CA ILE A 134 -14.87 1.88 -3.91
C ILE A 134 -15.36 1.23 -2.61
N ILE A 135 -15.23 -0.10 -2.51
CA ILE A 135 -15.63 -0.84 -1.31
C ILE A 135 -14.84 -0.39 -0.09
N LEU A 136 -13.53 -0.17 -0.22
CA LEU A 136 -12.68 0.32 0.87
C LEU A 136 -13.10 1.72 1.34
N VAL A 137 -13.26 2.67 0.42
CA VAL A 137 -13.65 4.05 0.78
C VAL A 137 -15.00 4.07 1.48
N VAL A 138 -16.00 3.39 0.91
CA VAL A 138 -17.33 3.29 1.51
C VAL A 138 -17.30 2.54 2.82
N GLY A 139 -16.64 1.40 2.87
CA GLY A 139 -16.55 0.55 4.06
C GLY A 139 -15.84 1.22 5.23
N LEU A 140 -14.68 1.84 4.99
CA LEU A 140 -13.95 2.56 6.04
C LEU A 140 -14.73 3.79 6.54
N THR A 141 -15.42 4.49 5.63
CA THR A 141 -16.30 5.61 6.03
C THR A 141 -17.44 5.13 6.92
N LEU A 142 -18.11 4.04 6.56
CA LEU A 142 -19.16 3.45 7.38
C LEU A 142 -18.62 2.99 8.74
N ILE A 143 -17.47 2.31 8.78
CA ILE A 143 -16.82 1.89 10.03
C ILE A 143 -16.53 3.12 10.90
N ALA A 144 -15.98 4.18 10.33
CA ALA A 144 -15.69 5.42 11.08
C ALA A 144 -16.95 6.05 11.69
N VAL A 145 -18.05 6.10 10.93
CA VAL A 145 -19.34 6.62 11.41
C VAL A 145 -19.93 5.74 12.50
N PHE A 146 -20.00 4.43 12.28
CA PHE A 146 -20.57 3.50 13.27
C PHE A 146 -19.73 3.45 14.54
N ALA A 147 -18.41 3.29 14.41
CA ALA A 147 -17.51 3.25 15.58
C ALA A 147 -17.53 4.58 16.34
N GLY A 148 -17.55 5.71 15.63
CA GLY A 148 -17.67 7.04 16.24
C GLY A 148 -18.96 7.19 17.04
N ASN A 149 -20.09 6.74 16.50
CA ASN A 149 -21.38 6.77 17.20
C ASN A 149 -21.35 5.85 18.45
N MET A 150 -20.78 4.67 18.34
CA MET A 150 -20.63 3.74 19.49
C MET A 150 -19.73 4.32 20.60
N ALA A 151 -18.72 5.11 20.23
CA ALA A 151 -17.82 5.81 21.16
C ALA A 151 -18.45 7.03 21.85
N GLY A 152 -19.67 7.39 21.50
CA GLY A 152 -20.40 8.54 22.06
C GLY A 152 -20.38 9.80 21.18
N GLY A 153 -20.10 9.64 19.90
CA GLY A 153 -20.11 10.71 18.89
C GLY A 153 -18.71 11.23 18.54
N ALA A 154 -18.65 11.94 17.41
CA ALA A 154 -17.37 12.46 16.88
C ALA A 154 -16.68 13.43 17.87
N ASP A 155 -17.47 14.27 18.55
CA ASP A 155 -16.94 15.25 19.51
C ASP A 155 -16.15 14.58 20.64
N LYS A 156 -16.71 13.49 21.20
CA LYS A 156 -16.05 12.74 22.27
C LYS A 156 -14.79 12.02 21.79
N VAL A 157 -14.79 11.50 20.56
CA VAL A 157 -13.61 10.87 19.95
C VAL A 157 -12.51 11.90 19.73
N ILE A 158 -12.86 13.09 19.23
CA ILE A 158 -11.91 14.18 19.00
C ILE A 158 -11.35 14.70 20.34
N GLU A 159 -12.20 14.88 21.33
CA GLU A 159 -11.78 15.31 22.68
C GLU A 159 -10.79 14.32 23.29
N LEU A 160 -11.10 13.01 23.22
CA LEU A 160 -10.22 11.97 23.74
C LEU A 160 -8.89 11.90 22.97
N ALA A 161 -8.93 12.00 21.63
CA ALA A 161 -7.72 12.01 20.81
C ALA A 161 -6.85 13.27 21.08
N SER A 162 -7.49 14.42 21.28
CA SER A 162 -6.80 15.66 21.62
C SER A 162 -6.18 15.61 23.01
N SER A 163 -6.88 15.06 24.00
CA SER A 163 -6.38 14.92 25.38
C SER A 163 -5.17 13.97 25.48
N ARG A 164 -5.04 13.05 24.51
CA ARG A 164 -3.89 12.13 24.39
C ARG A 164 -2.83 12.61 23.40
N GLU A 165 -2.93 13.85 22.90
CA GLU A 165 -2.02 14.45 21.91
C GLU A 165 -1.87 13.63 20.61
N LEU A 166 -2.85 12.76 20.26
CA LEU A 166 -2.78 11.90 19.10
C LEU A 166 -2.77 12.68 17.77
N PHE A 167 -3.19 13.92 17.74
CA PHE A 167 -3.12 14.79 16.56
C PHE A 167 -1.78 15.47 16.36
N ARG A 168 -0.82 15.24 17.25
CA ARG A 168 0.53 15.78 17.09
C ARG A 168 1.22 15.07 15.93
N PHE A 169 1.50 15.83 14.86
CA PHE A 169 2.16 15.31 13.67
C PHE A 169 3.69 15.34 13.76
N LEU A 170 4.23 16.43 14.32
CA LEU A 170 5.68 16.59 14.42
C LEU A 170 6.23 15.85 15.65
N PRO A 171 7.39 15.23 15.51
CA PRO A 171 8.05 14.53 16.63
C PRO A 171 8.47 15.48 17.74
N GLU A 172 8.88 14.96 18.87
CA GLU A 172 9.51 15.75 19.92
C GLU A 172 10.83 16.35 19.43
N PRO A 173 11.25 17.52 19.96
CA PRO A 173 12.47 18.20 19.54
C PRO A 173 13.72 17.50 20.08
N SER A 174 13.81 16.17 19.94
CA SER A 174 14.99 15.36 20.19
C SER A 174 15.61 14.91 18.87
N PHE A 175 16.94 14.79 18.84
CA PHE A 175 17.63 14.32 17.64
C PHE A 175 17.16 12.93 17.22
N HIS A 176 16.92 12.04 18.19
CA HIS A 176 16.47 10.68 17.94
C HIS A 176 15.08 10.66 17.27
N ASP A 177 14.12 11.39 17.82
CA ASP A 177 12.74 11.35 17.34
C ASP A 177 12.59 12.06 15.98
N ILE A 178 13.32 13.15 15.77
CA ILE A 178 13.39 13.82 14.47
C ILE A 178 14.05 12.90 13.43
N ALA A 179 15.15 12.23 13.76
CA ALA A 179 15.83 11.33 12.84
C ALA A 179 14.95 10.13 12.49
N PHE A 180 14.25 9.55 13.47
CA PHE A 180 13.31 8.45 13.26
C PHE A 180 12.13 8.86 12.38
N PHE A 181 11.51 10.01 12.65
CA PHE A 181 10.41 10.56 11.86
C PHE A 181 10.81 10.80 10.39
N ILE A 182 11.97 11.42 10.17
CA ILE A 182 12.51 11.65 8.83
C ILE A 182 12.82 10.33 8.13
N ALA A 183 13.43 9.38 8.83
CA ALA A 183 13.75 8.07 8.28
C ALA A 183 12.48 7.32 7.87
N ALA A 184 11.45 7.30 8.70
CA ALA A 184 10.15 6.68 8.40
C ALA A 184 9.49 7.33 7.18
N ALA A 185 9.43 8.66 7.13
CA ALA A 185 8.88 9.40 6.00
C ALA A 185 9.62 9.09 4.68
N ILE A 186 10.96 9.12 4.71
CA ILE A 186 11.81 8.87 3.53
C ILE A 186 11.71 7.42 3.07
N THR A 187 11.61 6.47 3.98
CA THR A 187 11.58 5.04 3.67
C THR A 187 10.44 4.70 2.71
N MET A 188 9.22 5.15 2.98
CA MET A 188 8.09 4.90 2.10
C MET A 188 8.08 5.86 0.91
N MET A 189 8.37 7.14 1.13
CA MET A 189 8.31 8.18 0.11
C MET A 189 9.28 7.93 -1.06
N PHE A 190 10.52 7.52 -0.79
CA PHE A 190 11.52 7.26 -1.81
C PHE A 190 11.75 5.77 -2.07
N GLY A 191 11.64 4.93 -1.04
CA GLY A 191 11.90 3.51 -1.15
C GLY A 191 10.90 2.78 -2.05
N SER A 192 9.69 3.28 -2.16
CA SER A 192 8.65 2.68 -3.00
C SER A 192 8.67 3.15 -4.46
N ILE A 193 9.43 4.18 -4.82
CA ILE A 193 9.55 4.64 -6.21
C ILE A 193 10.02 3.52 -7.16
N PRO A 194 11.09 2.75 -6.84
CA PRO A 194 11.58 1.69 -7.72
C PRO A 194 10.86 0.34 -7.54
N GLN A 195 9.71 0.31 -6.89
CA GLN A 195 8.97 -0.94 -6.71
C GLN A 195 8.31 -1.41 -8.00
N GLN A 196 8.28 -2.72 -8.20
CA GLN A 196 7.73 -3.35 -9.40
C GLN A 196 6.24 -3.05 -9.60
N ASP A 197 5.47 -3.00 -8.53
CA ASP A 197 4.03 -2.72 -8.59
C ASP A 197 3.71 -1.29 -9.04
N VAL A 198 4.49 -0.30 -8.60
CA VAL A 198 4.40 1.09 -9.08
C VAL A 198 4.81 1.17 -10.56
N PHE A 199 5.95 0.57 -10.91
CA PHE A 199 6.46 0.52 -12.26
C PHE A 199 5.45 -0.10 -13.22
N GLN A 200 4.91 -1.27 -12.89
CA GLN A 200 3.97 -2.01 -13.72
C GLN A 200 2.68 -1.25 -13.98
N ARG A 201 2.16 -0.53 -12.99
CA ARG A 201 0.94 0.30 -13.16
C ARG A 201 1.19 1.49 -14.07
N VAL A 202 2.34 2.16 -13.95
CA VAL A 202 2.75 3.24 -14.85
C VAL A 202 2.88 2.74 -16.28
N MET A 203 3.52 1.59 -16.48
CA MET A 203 3.73 1.01 -17.82
C MET A 203 2.43 0.49 -18.45
N SER A 204 1.47 0.07 -17.67
CA SER A 204 0.17 -0.45 -18.14
C SER A 204 -0.85 0.65 -18.47
N ALA A 205 -0.50 1.93 -18.27
CA ALA A 205 -1.40 3.03 -18.60
C ALA A 205 -1.64 3.13 -20.11
N ASN A 206 -2.84 3.55 -20.51
CA ASN A 206 -3.22 3.70 -21.91
C ASN A 206 -2.63 4.94 -22.58
N SER A 207 -2.08 5.86 -21.81
CA SER A 207 -1.47 7.10 -22.31
C SER A 207 -0.48 7.68 -21.32
N ILE A 208 0.45 8.51 -21.81
CA ILE A 208 1.41 9.21 -20.96
C ILE A 208 0.72 10.15 -19.96
N GLN A 209 -0.44 10.70 -20.32
CA GLN A 209 -1.23 11.55 -19.44
C GLN A 209 -1.83 10.75 -18.29
N ALA A 210 -2.35 9.54 -18.57
CA ALA A 210 -2.84 8.63 -17.54
C ALA A 210 -1.70 8.16 -16.65
N ALA A 211 -0.54 7.81 -17.23
CA ALA A 211 0.64 7.38 -16.50
C ALA A 211 1.16 8.44 -15.50
N THR A 212 1.11 9.73 -15.89
CA THR A 212 1.63 10.82 -15.05
C THR A 212 0.58 11.37 -14.08
N ARG A 213 -0.66 11.60 -14.54
CA ARG A 213 -1.71 12.19 -13.70
C ARG A 213 -2.34 11.19 -12.73
N GLY A 214 -2.42 9.91 -13.12
CA GLY A 214 -2.99 8.87 -12.27
C GLY A 214 -2.35 8.79 -10.89
N PRO A 215 -1.03 8.63 -10.79
CA PRO A 215 -0.34 8.62 -9.51
C PRO A 215 -0.49 9.92 -8.71
N VAL A 216 -0.46 11.09 -9.37
CA VAL A 216 -0.62 12.39 -8.69
C VAL A 216 -2.03 12.56 -8.10
N ILE A 217 -3.06 12.03 -8.75
CA ILE A 217 -4.45 12.11 -8.24
C ILE A 217 -4.69 11.05 -7.16
N GLY A 218 -4.00 9.91 -7.26
CA GLY A 218 -4.13 8.81 -6.32
C GLY A 218 -3.31 8.97 -5.03
N GLY A 219 -2.27 9.80 -5.03
CA GLY A 219 -1.46 10.15 -3.85
C GLY A 219 -2.03 11.36 -3.12
#